data_2b2d5e43b1432ae11d0fd7bc5f459097
#
_entry.id   2b2d5e43b1432ae11d0fd7bc5f459097
#
_cell.length_a   1.000
_cell.length_b   1.000
_cell.length_c   1.000
_cell.angle_alpha   90.00
_cell.angle_beta   90.00
_cell.angle_gamma   90.00
#
_symmetry.space_group_name_H-M   'P 1'
#
loop_
_entity.id
_entity.type
_entity.pdbx_description
1 polymer ?
#
loop_
_entity_poly.entity_id
_entity_poly.type
_entity_poly.pdbx_seq_one_letter_code
_entity_poly.pdbx_strand_id
1 'polypeptide(L)'
;MMKWALTALAMVTTISVGLAQAEVAQPTIDAVSTLWQTQHKALDAHDIDGVMATFVDSDDIMLMGTGPGEHWVGKTEVRDAYSHFAENFDPNTMEVQCGEGAGSARGDVLWLTAVCHFSDQKKDVKHQFVANFSAVLLKEGTGWRFHTIHFSHLTGSGETAPPNAPK
;
A
#
# COMPACT_ATOMS: atom_id res chain seq x y z
N MET A 1 -46.67 -52.24 35.67
CA MET A 1 -45.20 -51.99 35.66
C MET A 1 -44.94 -51.15 34.43
N MET A 2 -44.69 -49.85 34.62
CA MET A 2 -44.54 -48.86 33.55
C MET A 2 -43.07 -48.44 33.53
N LYS A 3 -42.35 -48.81 32.44
CA LYS A 3 -40.91 -48.46 32.28
C LYS A 3 -40.82 -47.11 31.58
N TRP A 4 -40.26 -46.13 32.28
CA TRP A 4 -39.94 -44.82 31.74
C TRP A 4 -38.56 -44.89 31.08
N ALA A 5 -38.50 -44.63 29.77
CA ALA A 5 -37.27 -44.48 29.03
C ALA A 5 -36.85 -42.99 29.09
N LEU A 6 -35.73 -42.68 29.73
CA LEU A 6 -35.11 -41.37 29.71
C LEU A 6 -34.27 -41.24 28.41
N THR A 7 -34.73 -40.39 27.49
CA THR A 7 -33.99 -40.03 26.31
C THR A 7 -33.09 -38.83 26.67
N ALA A 8 -31.80 -39.06 26.74
CA ALA A 8 -30.83 -37.99 26.94
C ALA A 8 -30.62 -37.25 25.62
N LEU A 9 -31.04 -35.99 25.56
CA LEU A 9 -30.80 -35.07 24.42
C LEU A 9 -29.41 -34.48 24.60
N ALA A 10 -28.45 -34.95 23.79
CA ALA A 10 -27.08 -34.36 23.74
C ALA A 10 -27.13 -33.03 22.97
N MET A 11 -27.00 -31.93 23.68
CA MET A 11 -26.83 -30.60 23.09
C MET A 11 -25.38 -30.49 22.54
N VAL A 12 -25.25 -30.55 21.22
CA VAL A 12 -23.97 -30.23 20.55
C VAL A 12 -23.87 -28.71 20.44
N THR A 13 -23.09 -28.09 21.30
CA THR A 13 -22.73 -26.68 21.18
C THR A 13 -21.63 -26.54 20.13
N THR A 14 -21.98 -26.08 18.93
CA THR A 14 -21.02 -25.66 17.90
C THR A 14 -20.38 -24.36 18.36
N ILE A 15 -19.09 -24.43 18.74
CA ILE A 15 -18.27 -23.24 18.97
C ILE A 15 -17.89 -22.70 17.60
N SER A 16 -18.60 -21.68 17.11
CA SER A 16 -18.17 -20.90 15.97
C SER A 16 -16.98 -20.03 16.39
N VAL A 17 -15.77 -20.47 16.07
CA VAL A 17 -14.58 -19.61 16.18
C VAL A 17 -14.68 -18.61 15.04
N GLY A 18 -15.35 -17.50 15.29
CA GLY A 18 -15.28 -16.33 14.43
C GLY A 18 -13.84 -15.83 14.45
N LEU A 19 -13.12 -15.95 13.33
CA LEU A 19 -11.87 -15.22 13.12
C LEU A 19 -12.26 -13.74 13.07
N ALA A 20 -12.22 -13.06 14.20
CA ALA A 20 -12.31 -11.61 14.23
C ALA A 20 -11.09 -11.07 13.47
N GLN A 21 -11.32 -10.52 12.29
CA GLN A 21 -10.33 -9.68 11.65
C GLN A 21 -10.04 -8.53 12.61
N ALA A 22 -8.80 -8.44 13.08
CA ALA A 22 -8.41 -7.33 13.94
C ALA A 22 -8.48 -6.05 13.09
N GLU A 23 -9.47 -5.22 13.37
CA GLU A 23 -9.60 -3.89 12.78
C GLU A 23 -8.36 -3.08 13.16
N VAL A 24 -7.75 -2.41 12.19
CA VAL A 24 -6.58 -1.58 12.44
C VAL A 24 -7.01 -0.40 13.30
N ALA A 25 -6.37 -0.21 14.45
CA ALA A 25 -6.71 0.88 15.36
C ALA A 25 -6.48 2.26 14.69
N GLN A 26 -7.37 3.22 14.96
CA GLN A 26 -7.33 4.55 14.35
C GLN A 26 -5.95 5.25 14.47
N PRO A 27 -5.23 5.22 15.61
CA PRO A 27 -3.89 5.81 15.69
C PRO A 27 -2.88 5.20 14.71
N THR A 28 -3.03 3.92 14.38
CA THR A 28 -2.20 3.26 13.37
C THR A 28 -2.55 3.74 11.97
N ILE A 29 -3.84 3.88 11.67
CA ILE A 29 -4.31 4.44 10.40
C ILE A 29 -3.75 5.86 10.20
N ASP A 30 -3.84 6.70 11.23
CA ASP A 30 -3.35 8.08 11.19
C ASP A 30 -1.81 8.14 10.97
N ALA A 31 -1.07 7.25 11.65
CA ALA A 31 0.38 7.15 11.49
C ALA A 31 0.78 6.69 10.08
N VAL A 32 0.08 5.72 9.52
CA VAL A 32 0.32 5.23 8.15
C VAL A 32 -0.06 6.29 7.10
N SER A 33 -1.18 7.00 7.30
CA SER A 33 -1.58 8.12 6.45
C SER A 33 -0.53 9.24 6.45
N THR A 34 0.01 9.56 7.62
CA THR A 34 1.09 10.55 7.77
C THR A 34 2.36 10.10 7.05
N LEU A 35 2.73 8.82 7.18
CA LEU A 35 3.91 8.26 6.49
C LEU A 35 3.73 8.34 4.96
N TRP A 36 2.55 7.97 4.46
CA TRP A 36 2.20 8.07 3.04
C TRP A 36 2.31 9.51 2.52
N GLN A 37 1.73 10.47 3.24
CA GLN A 37 1.83 11.88 2.88
C GLN A 37 3.28 12.38 2.91
N THR A 38 4.07 11.93 3.88
CA THR A 38 5.50 12.27 3.97
C THR A 38 6.27 11.77 2.77
N GLN A 39 6.05 10.52 2.36
CA GLN A 39 6.69 9.94 1.18
C GLN A 39 6.34 10.70 -0.10
N HIS A 40 5.04 10.99 -0.32
CA HIS A 40 4.60 11.69 -1.51
C HIS A 40 5.09 13.13 -1.57
N LYS A 41 5.11 13.82 -0.44
CA LYS A 41 5.67 15.17 -0.36
C LYS A 41 7.17 15.19 -0.68
N ALA A 42 7.92 14.20 -0.20
CA ALA A 42 9.34 14.07 -0.54
C ALA A 42 9.52 13.77 -2.03
N LEU A 43 8.73 12.83 -2.57
CA LEU A 43 8.77 12.48 -3.99
C LEU A 43 8.41 13.67 -4.89
N ASP A 44 7.36 14.40 -4.56
CA ASP A 44 6.94 15.61 -5.27
C ASP A 44 8.02 16.71 -5.26
N ALA A 45 8.77 16.81 -4.18
CA ALA A 45 9.92 17.72 -4.08
C ALA A 45 11.20 17.17 -4.76
N HIS A 46 11.18 15.96 -5.33
CA HIS A 46 12.35 15.21 -5.83
C HIS A 46 13.40 14.95 -4.73
N ASP A 47 12.99 14.94 -3.46
CA ASP A 47 13.82 14.56 -2.33
C ASP A 47 13.84 13.03 -2.18
N ILE A 48 14.72 12.38 -2.94
CA ILE A 48 14.83 10.92 -2.94
C ILE A 48 15.35 10.38 -1.59
N ASP A 49 16.15 11.14 -0.87
CA ASP A 49 16.59 10.77 0.49
C ASP A 49 15.39 10.77 1.44
N GLY A 50 14.51 11.76 1.34
CA GLY A 50 13.27 11.82 2.08
C GLY A 50 12.33 10.67 1.74
N VAL A 51 12.22 10.27 0.46
CA VAL A 51 11.46 9.07 0.05
C VAL A 51 12.03 7.83 0.71
N MET A 52 13.35 7.61 0.60
CA MET A 52 14.01 6.42 1.16
C MET A 52 13.92 6.35 2.69
N ALA A 53 13.87 7.49 3.39
CA ALA A 53 13.69 7.55 4.84
C ALA A 53 12.31 7.04 5.31
N THR A 54 11.35 6.85 4.40
CA THR A 54 10.04 6.26 4.70
C THR A 54 10.04 4.73 4.66
N PHE A 55 11.08 4.13 4.10
CA PHE A 55 11.27 2.68 4.10
C PHE A 55 12.02 2.21 5.34
N VAL A 56 11.85 0.92 5.66
CA VAL A 56 12.66 0.24 6.67
C VAL A 56 14.13 0.22 6.25
N ASP A 57 15.03 0.27 7.23
CA ASP A 57 16.47 0.18 6.97
C ASP A 57 16.90 -1.28 6.73
N SER A 58 16.45 -1.86 5.61
CA SER A 58 16.72 -3.25 5.23
C SER A 58 17.08 -3.34 3.75
N ASP A 59 17.92 -4.33 3.40
CA ASP A 59 18.33 -4.57 2.01
C ASP A 59 17.32 -5.42 1.21
N ASP A 60 16.22 -5.83 1.82
CA ASP A 60 15.16 -6.63 1.20
C ASP A 60 13.87 -5.83 0.94
N ILE A 61 13.91 -4.51 1.02
CA ILE A 61 12.77 -3.67 0.61
C ILE A 61 12.45 -3.89 -0.86
N MET A 62 11.16 -3.74 -1.19
CA MET A 62 10.69 -4.01 -2.54
C MET A 62 9.79 -2.91 -3.07
N LEU A 63 9.94 -2.62 -4.35
CA LEU A 63 9.02 -1.80 -5.12
C LEU A 63 8.62 -2.55 -6.39
N MET A 64 7.33 -2.58 -6.68
CA MET A 64 6.79 -3.09 -7.92
C MET A 64 5.96 -2.00 -8.58
N GLY A 65 6.30 -1.66 -9.81
CA GLY A 65 5.57 -0.69 -10.62
C GLY A 65 4.46 -1.34 -11.45
N THR A 66 3.98 -0.60 -12.43
CA THR A 66 2.81 -0.97 -13.25
C THR A 66 3.18 -1.65 -14.56
N GLY A 67 4.44 -1.57 -14.97
CA GLY A 67 4.95 -2.06 -16.24
C GLY A 67 5.67 -3.42 -16.15
N PRO A 68 5.84 -4.11 -17.28
CA PRO A 68 6.64 -5.33 -17.33
C PRO A 68 8.09 -5.07 -16.92
N GLY A 69 8.61 -5.86 -15.96
CA GLY A 69 9.98 -5.72 -15.48
C GLY A 69 10.19 -4.64 -14.42
N GLU A 70 9.17 -3.89 -14.06
CA GLU A 70 9.20 -2.90 -12.99
C GLU A 70 9.14 -3.59 -11.61
N HIS A 71 10.22 -4.26 -11.25
CA HIS A 71 10.38 -4.95 -9.98
C HIS A 71 11.80 -4.71 -9.46
N TRP A 72 11.91 -4.00 -8.35
CA TRP A 72 13.16 -3.55 -7.74
C TRP A 72 13.27 -4.10 -6.33
N VAL A 73 14.43 -4.63 -5.99
CA VAL A 73 14.73 -5.21 -4.68
C VAL A 73 15.99 -4.59 -4.11
N GLY A 74 15.89 -4.15 -2.87
CA GLY A 74 16.97 -3.51 -2.14
C GLY A 74 17.05 -2.01 -2.32
N LYS A 75 17.75 -1.36 -1.39
CA LYS A 75 17.81 0.10 -1.28
C LYS A 75 18.31 0.79 -2.54
N THR A 76 19.31 0.21 -3.20
CA THR A 76 19.93 0.83 -4.39
C THR A 76 18.92 0.83 -5.54
N GLU A 77 18.32 -0.30 -5.87
CA GLU A 77 17.39 -0.41 -6.98
C GLU A 77 16.11 0.40 -6.74
N VAL A 78 15.57 0.37 -5.51
CA VAL A 78 14.38 1.16 -5.14
C VAL A 78 14.68 2.66 -5.22
N ARG A 79 15.85 3.11 -4.77
CA ARG A 79 16.29 4.49 -4.91
C ARG A 79 16.40 4.91 -6.37
N ASP A 80 17.02 4.10 -7.20
CA ASP A 80 17.19 4.37 -8.64
C ASP A 80 15.82 4.45 -9.33
N ALA A 81 14.89 3.54 -8.99
CA ALA A 81 13.52 3.58 -9.50
C ALA A 81 12.81 4.90 -9.18
N TYR A 82 12.87 5.35 -7.93
CA TYR A 82 12.27 6.64 -7.54
C TYR A 82 12.98 7.83 -8.19
N SER A 83 14.30 7.78 -8.36
CA SER A 83 15.05 8.83 -9.05
C SER A 83 14.59 8.97 -10.50
N HIS A 84 14.48 7.86 -11.24
CA HIS A 84 13.99 7.86 -12.63
C HIS A 84 12.51 8.26 -12.72
N PHE A 85 11.70 7.83 -11.75
CA PHE A 85 10.29 8.22 -11.73
C PHE A 85 10.13 9.73 -11.54
N ALA A 86 10.91 10.36 -10.66
CA ALA A 86 10.91 11.80 -10.43
C ALA A 86 11.28 12.61 -11.69
N GLU A 87 12.04 12.04 -12.62
CA GLU A 87 12.35 12.71 -13.89
C GLU A 87 11.13 12.90 -14.80
N ASN A 88 10.02 12.18 -14.56
CA ASN A 88 8.84 12.21 -15.42
C ASN A 88 7.85 13.35 -15.12
N PHE A 89 8.02 14.09 -14.03
CA PHE A 89 7.18 15.23 -13.68
C PHE A 89 8.04 16.39 -13.14
N ASP A 90 7.44 17.58 -13.08
CA ASP A 90 8.11 18.75 -12.51
C ASP A 90 7.88 18.78 -10.98
N PRO A 91 8.86 19.20 -10.18
CA PRO A 91 8.71 19.20 -8.73
C PRO A 91 7.58 20.14 -8.28
N ASN A 92 6.91 19.76 -7.20
CA ASN A 92 5.76 20.45 -6.61
C ASN A 92 4.53 20.52 -7.54
N THR A 93 4.32 19.49 -8.34
CA THR A 93 3.16 19.37 -9.23
C THR A 93 2.35 18.10 -8.99
N MET A 94 2.84 17.18 -8.17
CA MET A 94 2.18 15.90 -7.91
C MET A 94 1.09 16.04 -6.85
N GLU A 95 -0.10 15.59 -7.17
CA GLU A 95 -1.20 15.42 -6.23
C GLU A 95 -1.62 13.95 -6.19
N VAL A 96 -1.89 13.45 -5.00
CA VAL A 96 -2.34 12.07 -4.80
C VAL A 96 -3.56 12.05 -3.89
N GLN A 97 -4.62 11.40 -4.36
CA GLN A 97 -5.83 11.18 -3.58
C GLN A 97 -6.17 9.69 -3.59
N CYS A 98 -6.10 9.06 -2.44
CA CYS A 98 -6.54 7.67 -2.29
C CYS A 98 -7.96 7.63 -1.75
N GLY A 99 -8.78 6.76 -2.32
CA GLY A 99 -10.11 6.45 -1.84
C GLY A 99 -10.07 5.55 -0.61
N GLU A 100 -11.23 4.96 -0.31
CA GLU A 100 -11.33 4.00 0.78
C GLU A 100 -10.32 2.87 0.58
N GLY A 101 -9.52 2.61 1.62
CA GLY A 101 -8.57 1.52 1.68
C GLY A 101 -9.04 0.41 2.60
N ALA A 102 -8.45 -0.75 2.44
CA ALA A 102 -8.59 -1.87 3.37
C ALA A 102 -7.21 -2.26 3.89
N GLY A 103 -7.13 -2.59 5.16
CA GLY A 103 -5.87 -3.01 5.77
C GLY A 103 -6.09 -3.88 6.98
N SER A 104 -5.04 -4.56 7.38
CA SER A 104 -5.01 -5.36 8.59
C SER A 104 -3.61 -5.36 9.17
N ALA A 105 -3.49 -5.62 10.47
CA ALA A 105 -2.21 -5.69 11.16
C ALA A 105 -2.12 -6.96 12.02
N ARG A 106 -0.92 -7.50 12.12
CA ARG A 106 -0.63 -8.60 13.02
C ARG A 106 0.78 -8.43 13.61
N GLY A 107 0.83 -8.14 14.90
CA GLY A 107 2.08 -7.79 15.57
C GLY A 107 2.69 -6.54 14.94
N ASP A 108 3.92 -6.65 14.51
CA ASP A 108 4.70 -5.56 13.92
C ASP A 108 4.59 -5.49 12.38
N VAL A 109 3.63 -6.20 11.78
CA VAL A 109 3.39 -6.20 10.34
C VAL A 109 2.00 -5.65 10.04
N LEU A 110 1.92 -4.72 9.09
CA LEU A 110 0.68 -4.18 8.56
C LEU A 110 0.69 -4.32 7.04
N TRP A 111 -0.46 -4.64 6.46
CA TRP A 111 -0.67 -4.63 5.01
C TRP A 111 -1.93 -3.85 4.69
N LEU A 112 -1.91 -3.19 3.55
CA LEU A 112 -3.04 -2.38 3.10
C LEU A 112 -3.15 -2.36 1.58
N THR A 113 -4.34 -2.00 1.12
CA THR A 113 -4.65 -1.75 -0.29
C THR A 113 -5.53 -0.51 -0.40
N ALA A 114 -5.39 0.24 -1.49
CA ALA A 114 -6.25 1.36 -1.83
C ALA A 114 -6.31 1.54 -3.35
N VAL A 115 -7.24 2.35 -3.82
CA VAL A 115 -7.24 2.90 -5.18
C VAL A 115 -6.86 4.36 -5.07
N CYS A 116 -5.82 4.76 -5.80
CA CYS A 116 -5.29 6.12 -5.72
C CYS A 116 -5.35 6.80 -7.09
N HIS A 117 -5.77 8.04 -7.08
CA HIS A 117 -5.76 8.96 -8.21
C HIS A 117 -4.52 9.83 -8.11
N PHE A 118 -3.75 9.87 -9.17
CA PHE A 118 -2.54 10.66 -9.29
C PHE A 118 -2.73 11.72 -10.34
N SER A 119 -2.23 12.91 -10.09
CA SER A 119 -2.02 13.93 -11.11
C SER A 119 -0.67 14.58 -10.92
N ASP A 120 -0.01 14.86 -12.01
CA ASP A 120 1.25 15.59 -12.06
C ASP A 120 1.34 16.47 -13.30
N GLN A 121 2.41 17.20 -13.45
CA GLN A 121 2.69 18.01 -14.62
C GLN A 121 4.14 17.87 -15.03
N LYS A 122 4.39 17.72 -16.33
CA LYS A 122 5.73 17.84 -16.91
C LYS A 122 5.73 18.95 -17.96
N LYS A 123 6.51 20.01 -17.71
CA LYS A 123 6.41 21.26 -18.45
C LYS A 123 4.95 21.74 -18.39
N ASP A 124 4.30 21.99 -19.47
CA ASP A 124 2.89 22.44 -19.50
C ASP A 124 1.88 21.29 -19.71
N VAL A 125 2.35 20.03 -19.68
CA VAL A 125 1.50 18.86 -19.92
C VAL A 125 1.09 18.24 -18.58
N LYS A 126 -0.21 18.20 -18.33
CA LYS A 126 -0.79 17.49 -17.17
C LYS A 126 -0.99 16.02 -17.48
N HIS A 127 -0.60 15.17 -16.53
CA HIS A 127 -0.87 13.74 -16.57
C HIS A 127 -1.83 13.40 -15.43
N GLN A 128 -2.70 12.44 -15.69
CA GLN A 128 -3.60 11.88 -14.68
C GLN A 128 -3.70 10.37 -14.88
N PHE A 129 -3.61 9.62 -13.82
CA PHE A 129 -3.80 8.17 -13.87
C PHE A 129 -4.36 7.64 -12.56
N VAL A 130 -4.91 6.44 -12.62
CA VAL A 130 -5.45 5.73 -11.47
C VAL A 130 -4.70 4.42 -11.32
N ALA A 131 -4.29 4.10 -10.12
CA ALA A 131 -3.62 2.85 -9.83
C ALA A 131 -4.18 2.20 -8.57
N ASN A 132 -4.20 0.86 -8.55
CA ASN A 132 -4.26 0.13 -7.30
C ASN A 132 -2.93 0.32 -6.58
N PHE A 133 -3.02 0.54 -5.31
CA PHE A 133 -1.90 0.62 -4.39
C PHE A 133 -1.99 -0.49 -3.36
N SER A 134 -0.91 -1.19 -3.11
CA SER A 134 -0.79 -2.09 -1.98
C SER A 134 0.58 -1.95 -1.32
N ALA A 135 0.61 -2.12 -0.01
CA ALA A 135 1.85 -2.01 0.75
C ALA A 135 1.90 -2.99 1.92
N VAL A 136 3.11 -3.37 2.27
CA VAL A 136 3.45 -4.01 3.53
C VAL A 136 4.33 -3.04 4.31
N LEU A 137 3.98 -2.83 5.57
CA LEU A 137 4.72 -1.97 6.49
C LEU A 137 5.19 -2.80 7.67
N LEU A 138 6.36 -2.45 8.18
CA LEU A 138 6.90 -2.99 9.42
C LEU A 138 6.96 -1.88 10.47
N LYS A 139 6.82 -2.28 11.73
CA LYS A 139 6.96 -1.38 12.85
C LYS A 139 8.43 -1.26 13.25
N GLU A 140 8.97 -0.06 13.23
CA GLU A 140 10.30 0.27 13.73
C GLU A 140 10.20 1.24 14.89
N GLY A 141 10.60 0.81 16.08
CA GLY A 141 10.45 1.60 17.30
C GLY A 141 8.98 1.94 17.57
N THR A 142 8.63 3.22 17.53
CA THR A 142 7.25 3.70 17.72
C THR A 142 6.52 3.99 16.41
N GLY A 143 7.19 3.88 15.26
CA GLY A 143 6.64 4.25 13.94
C GLY A 143 6.47 3.07 13.01
N TRP A 144 5.79 3.33 11.89
CA TRP A 144 5.67 2.42 10.77
C TRP A 144 6.59 2.86 9.64
N ARG A 145 7.10 1.89 8.85
CA ARG A 145 7.91 2.12 7.65
C ARG A 145 7.47 1.17 6.55
N PHE A 146 7.55 1.62 5.31
CA PHE A 146 7.31 0.75 4.17
C PHE A 146 8.40 -0.31 4.05
N HIS A 147 8.01 -1.54 3.82
CA HIS A 147 8.88 -2.62 3.40
C HIS A 147 8.66 -2.94 1.92
N THR A 148 7.39 -3.05 1.53
CA THR A 148 7.00 -3.35 0.15
C THR A 148 5.94 -2.36 -0.31
N ILE A 149 6.11 -1.84 -1.52
CA ILE A 149 5.10 -1.04 -2.22
C ILE A 149 4.85 -1.67 -3.59
N HIS A 150 3.59 -1.76 -3.97
CA HIS A 150 3.18 -2.25 -5.27
C HIS A 150 2.08 -1.37 -5.86
N PHE A 151 2.26 -1.02 -7.13
CA PHE A 151 1.25 -0.35 -7.95
C PHE A 151 0.83 -1.25 -9.11
N SER A 152 -0.44 -1.18 -9.51
CA SER A 152 -0.92 -1.83 -10.73
C SER A 152 -1.99 -0.97 -11.40
N HIS A 153 -2.03 -1.04 -12.73
CA HIS A 153 -3.09 -0.37 -13.48
C HIS A 153 -4.44 -1.05 -13.27
N LEU A 154 -5.50 -0.25 -13.30
CA LEU A 154 -6.87 -0.75 -13.42
C LEU A 154 -7.09 -1.22 -14.87
N THR A 155 -7.25 -2.52 -15.08
CA THR A 155 -7.58 -3.07 -16.39
C THR A 155 -9.10 -3.04 -16.60
N GLY A 156 -9.55 -2.52 -17.76
CA GLY A 156 -10.97 -2.53 -18.16
C GLY A 156 -11.72 -1.20 -18.05
N SER A 157 -11.09 -0.13 -17.58
CA SER A 157 -11.72 1.21 -17.50
C SER A 157 -11.63 2.04 -18.79
N GLY A 158 -11.12 1.49 -19.89
CA GLY A 158 -10.99 2.22 -21.16
C GLY A 158 -9.96 3.35 -21.14
N GLU A 159 -9.23 3.48 -20.06
CA GLU A 159 -8.16 4.46 -19.92
C GLU A 159 -6.94 3.98 -20.72
N THR A 160 -6.64 4.68 -21.76
CA THR A 160 -5.42 4.45 -22.55
C THR A 160 -4.22 4.69 -21.63
N ALA A 161 -3.30 3.72 -21.58
CA ALA A 161 -2.01 3.91 -20.92
C ALA A 161 -1.42 5.27 -21.32
N PRO A 162 -0.79 6.02 -20.40
CA PRO A 162 -0.18 7.29 -20.72
C PRO A 162 0.78 7.10 -21.90
N PRO A 163 0.83 8.04 -22.86
CA PRO A 163 1.52 7.87 -24.14
C PRO A 163 3.03 7.67 -24.05
N ASN A 164 3.61 7.64 -22.84
CA ASN A 164 5.05 7.59 -22.62
C ASN A 164 5.46 6.59 -21.51
N ALA A 165 4.80 5.45 -21.38
CA ALA A 165 5.39 4.38 -20.59
C ALA A 165 6.73 3.98 -21.28
N PRO A 166 7.89 4.05 -20.62
CA PRO A 166 9.14 3.62 -21.21
C PRO A 166 9.04 2.14 -21.60
N LYS A 167 9.47 1.82 -22.82
CA LYS A 167 9.55 0.45 -23.34
C LYS A 167 10.76 -0.25 -22.75
#